data_404e7f3769b9f661b9638a3fc98b2056
#
_entry.id   404e7f3769b9f661b9638a3fc98b2056
#
_cell.length_a   1.000
_cell.length_b   1.000
_cell.length_c   1.000
_cell.angle_alpha   90.00
_cell.angle_beta   90.00
_cell.angle_gamma   90.00
#
_symmetry.space_group_name_H-M   'P 1'
#
loop_
_entity.id
_entity.type
_entity.pdbx_description
1 polymer ?
#
loop_
_entity_poly.entity_id
_entity_poly.type
_entity_poly.pdbx_seq_one_letter_code
_entity_poly.pdbx_strand_id
1 'polypeptide(L)' 'MPYWSNADLPPRIRDHLPEGAQDIYRAAFNNAFERYSGDPRQEEIAHRIAWAAVKRSYEKIGTEWVRR' A
#
# COMPACT_ATOMS: atom_id res chain seq x y z
N MET A 1 -4.06 0.56 -13.81
CA MET A 1 -3.71 1.17 -12.54
C MET A 1 -4.90 1.28 -11.62
N PRO A 2 -4.92 0.51 -10.55
CA PRO A 2 -6.10 0.51 -9.67
C PRO A 2 -6.27 1.79 -8.85
N TYR A 3 -5.19 2.48 -8.50
CA TYR A 3 -5.31 3.70 -7.69
C TYR A 3 -4.57 4.86 -8.33
N TRP A 4 -5.33 5.91 -8.69
CA TRP A 4 -4.77 7.11 -9.33
C TRP A 4 -4.18 8.09 -8.32
N SER A 5 -4.72 8.11 -7.10
CA SER A 5 -4.27 9.01 -6.06
C SER A 5 -4.47 8.35 -4.70
N ASN A 6 -3.91 8.98 -3.65
CA ASN A 6 -4.09 8.45 -2.30
C ASN A 6 -5.55 8.48 -1.86
N ALA A 7 -6.32 9.42 -2.40
CA ALA A 7 -7.74 9.49 -2.08
C ALA A 7 -8.52 8.26 -2.57
N ASP A 8 -7.97 7.55 -3.55
CA ASP A 8 -8.60 6.34 -4.08
C ASP A 8 -8.31 5.10 -3.26
N LEU A 9 -7.36 5.19 -2.32
CA LEU A 9 -7.04 4.04 -1.47
C LEU A 9 -8.24 3.70 -0.57
N PRO A 10 -8.42 2.41 -0.24
CA PRO A 10 -9.50 2.03 0.67
C PRO A 10 -9.40 2.79 1.99
N PRO A 11 -10.54 3.15 2.60
CA PRO A 11 -10.52 3.88 3.87
C PRO A 11 -9.69 3.22 4.96
N ARG A 12 -9.66 1.89 5.00
CA ARG A 12 -8.89 1.14 6.00
C ARG A 12 -7.40 1.46 5.91
N ILE A 13 -6.93 1.73 4.70
CA ILE A 13 -5.52 2.04 4.47
C ILE A 13 -5.30 3.54 4.61
N ARG A 14 -6.12 4.31 3.94
CA ARG A 14 -6.00 5.78 3.93
C ARG A 14 -6.09 6.37 5.33
N ASP A 15 -7.00 5.86 6.16
CA ASP A 15 -7.25 6.41 7.47
C ASP A 15 -6.18 6.02 8.50
N HIS A 16 -5.41 4.97 8.21
CA HIS A 16 -4.40 4.48 9.16
C HIS A 16 -2.97 4.86 8.79
N LEU A 17 -2.71 5.26 7.56
CA LEU A 17 -1.36 5.58 7.12
C LEU A 17 -1.19 7.09 6.93
N PRO A 18 -0.03 7.64 7.35
CA PRO A 18 0.31 9.01 7.00
C PRO A 18 0.51 9.12 5.49
N GLU A 19 0.46 10.34 4.97
CA GLU A 19 0.48 10.57 3.53
C GLU A 19 1.69 9.95 2.84
N GLY A 20 2.88 10.09 3.44
CA GLY A 20 4.07 9.49 2.85
C GLY A 20 3.99 7.98 2.75
N ALA A 21 3.38 7.33 3.76
CA ALA A 21 3.19 5.89 3.72
C ALA A 21 2.13 5.51 2.68
N GLN A 22 1.10 6.35 2.52
CA GLN A 22 0.10 6.12 1.49
C GLN A 22 0.72 6.18 0.09
N ASP A 23 1.64 7.11 -0.14
CA ASP A 23 2.36 7.21 -1.41
C ASP A 23 3.10 5.92 -1.72
N ILE A 24 3.79 5.39 -0.72
CA ILE A 24 4.55 4.14 -0.88
C ILE A 24 3.59 2.98 -1.16
N TYR A 25 2.52 2.89 -0.40
CA TYR A 25 1.54 1.83 -0.56
C TYR A 25 0.95 1.85 -1.97
N ARG A 26 0.51 3.03 -2.40
CA ARG A 26 -0.13 3.18 -3.71
C ARG A 26 0.82 2.80 -4.84
N ALA A 27 2.04 3.30 -4.81
CA ALA A 27 3.01 3.01 -5.86
C ALA A 27 3.34 1.53 -5.91
N ALA A 28 3.58 0.91 -4.76
CA ALA A 28 3.92 -0.51 -4.70
C ALA A 28 2.74 -1.38 -5.11
N PHE A 29 1.53 -1.01 -4.67
CA PHE A 29 0.33 -1.74 -5.04
C PHE A 29 0.11 -1.72 -6.55
N ASN A 30 0.16 -0.53 -7.15
CA ASN A 30 -0.09 -0.39 -8.58
C ASN A 30 0.92 -1.19 -9.40
N ASN A 31 2.19 -1.13 -9.01
CA ASN A 31 3.24 -1.84 -9.68
C ASN A 31 3.04 -3.36 -9.60
N ALA A 32 2.75 -3.85 -8.39
CA ALA A 32 2.53 -5.28 -8.19
C ALA A 32 1.25 -5.75 -8.89
N PHE A 33 0.21 -4.93 -8.87
CA PHE A 33 -1.05 -5.26 -9.51
C PHE A 33 -0.85 -5.50 -11.01
N GLU A 34 -0.08 -4.64 -11.67
CA GLU A 34 0.24 -4.84 -13.09
C GLU A 34 1.12 -6.05 -13.32
N ARG A 35 2.11 -6.23 -12.45
CA ARG A 35 3.07 -7.31 -12.59
C ARG A 35 2.40 -8.69 -12.52
N TYR A 36 1.39 -8.83 -11.68
CA TYR A 36 0.70 -10.11 -11.50
C TYR A 36 -0.64 -10.13 -12.21
N SER A 37 -0.75 -9.37 -13.29
CA SER A 37 -1.94 -9.35 -14.13
C SER A 37 -2.27 -10.76 -14.61
N GLY A 38 -3.53 -11.14 -14.48
CA GLY A 38 -3.97 -12.46 -14.86
C GLY A 38 -3.86 -13.53 -13.78
N ASP A 39 -3.21 -13.21 -12.67
CA ASP A 39 -3.11 -14.14 -11.55
C ASP A 39 -4.42 -14.12 -10.76
N PRO A 40 -4.98 -15.30 -10.41
CA PRO A 40 -6.22 -15.33 -9.62
C PRO A 40 -6.12 -14.63 -8.27
N ARG A 41 -4.91 -14.47 -7.74
CA ARG A 41 -4.67 -13.82 -6.45
C ARG A 41 -4.00 -12.47 -6.61
N GLN A 42 -4.17 -11.85 -7.76
CA GLN A 42 -3.54 -10.58 -8.10
C GLN A 42 -3.70 -9.52 -7.02
N GLU A 43 -4.91 -9.31 -6.54
CA GLU A 43 -5.17 -8.27 -5.55
C GLU A 43 -4.52 -8.60 -4.20
N GLU A 44 -4.62 -9.84 -3.77
CA GLU A 44 -4.01 -10.28 -2.52
C GLU A 44 -2.50 -10.10 -2.55
N ILE A 45 -1.87 -10.51 -3.65
CA ILE A 45 -0.43 -10.37 -3.82
C ILE A 45 -0.03 -8.91 -3.79
N ALA A 46 -0.79 -8.05 -4.48
CA ALA A 46 -0.50 -6.62 -4.53
C ALA A 46 -0.59 -5.98 -3.14
N HIS A 47 -1.60 -6.32 -2.35
CA HIS A 47 -1.70 -5.81 -0.98
C HIS A 47 -0.53 -6.25 -0.12
N ARG A 48 -0.12 -7.49 -0.24
CA ARG A 48 1.00 -8.01 0.55
C ARG A 48 2.30 -7.29 0.20
N ILE A 49 2.55 -7.08 -1.07
CA ILE A 49 3.74 -6.37 -1.53
C ILE A 49 3.69 -4.91 -1.08
N ALA A 50 2.52 -4.29 -1.18
CA ALA A 50 2.37 -2.89 -0.76
C ALA A 50 2.67 -2.71 0.71
N TRP A 51 2.15 -3.58 1.58
CA TRP A 51 2.43 -3.51 3.02
C TRP A 51 3.91 -3.74 3.32
N ALA A 52 4.54 -4.68 2.61
CA ALA A 52 5.97 -4.92 2.79
C ALA A 52 6.78 -3.67 2.44
N ALA A 53 6.38 -2.96 1.39
CA ALA A 53 7.07 -1.74 0.99
C ALA A 53 6.92 -0.65 2.05
N VAL A 54 5.73 -0.49 2.61
CA VAL A 54 5.50 0.49 3.68
C VAL A 54 6.39 0.17 4.88
N LYS A 55 6.48 -1.08 5.27
CA LYS A 55 7.24 -1.48 6.45
C LYS A 55 8.74 -1.28 6.34
N ARG A 56 9.25 -1.05 5.14
CA ARG A 56 10.66 -0.72 4.95
C ARG A 56 10.98 0.69 5.41
N SER A 57 10.02 1.61 5.28
CA SER A 57 10.24 3.01 5.59
C SER A 57 9.47 3.50 6.80
N TYR A 58 8.48 2.75 7.25
CA TYR A 58 7.63 3.11 8.38
C TYR A 58 7.51 1.94 9.34
N GLU A 59 7.27 2.24 10.61
CA GLU A 59 7.00 1.20 11.60
C GLU A 59 5.78 1.58 12.41
N LYS A 60 5.07 0.59 12.88
CA LYS A 60 3.88 0.82 13.68
C LYS A 60 4.27 0.85 15.15
N ILE A 61 3.97 1.96 15.82
CA ILE A 61 4.19 2.12 17.25
C ILE A 61 2.83 2.37 17.87
N GLY A 62 2.33 1.40 18.64
CA GLY A 62 0.97 1.48 19.14
C GLY A 62 -0.01 1.42 17.98
N THR A 63 -0.78 2.50 17.82
CA THR A 63 -1.75 2.59 16.72
C THR A 63 -1.28 3.50 15.59
N GLU A 64 -0.05 4.01 15.68
CA GLU A 64 0.46 4.97 14.70
C GLU A 64 1.59 4.41 13.87
N TRP A 65 1.61 4.81 12.61
CA TRP A 65 2.71 4.51 11.71
C TRP A 65 3.64 5.70 11.67
N VAL A 66 4.90 5.48 12.02
CA VAL A 66 5.90 6.53 12.05
C VAL A 66 7.08 6.15 11.18
N ARG A 67 7.78 7.16 10.69
CA ARG A 67 8.92 6.95 9.81
C ARG A 67 10.07 6.30 10.59
N ARG A 68 10.69 5.31 9.95
CA ARG A 68 11.83 4.60 10.56
C ARG A 68 13.09 5.43 10.52
#